data_141fd0bf63d636b524e3fa9c4bddcabc
#
_entry.id   141fd0bf63d636b524e3fa9c4bddcabc
#
_cell.length_a   1.000
_cell.length_b   1.000
_cell.length_c   1.000
_cell.angle_alpha   90.00
_cell.angle_beta   90.00
_cell.angle_gamma   90.00
#
_symmetry.space_group_name_H-M   'P 1'
#
loop_
_entity.id
_entity.type
_entity.pdbx_description
1 polymer ?
#
loop_
_entity_poly.entity_id
_entity_poly.type
_entity_poly.pdbx_seq_one_letter_code
_entity_poly.pdbx_strand_id
1 'polypeptide(L)'
;SAFWCVKRGKTFSNAIAEVREAVDFLHYYAGQVRDDFDNETHRPLGPVVCISPWNFPLAIFTGQIAAALAAGNSVLAKPAEQTPLIAAQGINILLEAGVPAGVVQLLPGRGETVGAKLTSDNRVRGVMFTGSTEVASLLQRNIATRLDAQGRPTPLIAETGGMNA
;
A
#
# COMPACT_ATOMS: atom_id res chain seq x y z
N SER A 1 -12.90 5.91 -16.02
CA SER A 1 -12.95 4.45 -16.07
C SER A 1 -12.63 3.86 -17.44
N ALA A 2 -13.35 4.20 -18.55
CA ALA A 2 -13.03 3.73 -19.91
C ALA A 2 -11.63 4.13 -20.39
N PHE A 3 -11.19 5.31 -20.05
CA PHE A 3 -9.88 5.86 -20.40
C PHE A 3 -8.73 5.06 -19.77
N TRP A 4 -8.93 4.48 -18.60
CA TRP A 4 -7.95 3.64 -17.91
C TRP A 4 -7.81 2.26 -18.58
N CYS A 5 -8.89 1.64 -19.02
CA CYS A 5 -8.86 0.37 -19.76
C CYS A 5 -8.03 0.48 -21.05
N VAL A 6 -8.21 1.56 -21.81
CA VAL A 6 -7.55 1.76 -23.10
C VAL A 6 -6.03 1.97 -22.97
N LYS A 7 -5.55 2.66 -21.95
CA LYS A 7 -4.11 2.93 -21.77
C LYS A 7 -3.27 1.74 -21.29
N ARG A 8 -3.88 0.66 -20.80
CA ARG A 8 -3.18 -0.47 -20.16
C ARG A 8 -3.47 -1.83 -20.76
N GLY A 9 -4.23 -1.91 -21.83
CA GLY A 9 -4.59 -3.20 -22.44
C GLY A 9 -5.43 -4.11 -21.53
N LYS A 10 -5.99 -3.60 -20.42
CA LYS A 10 -6.94 -4.34 -19.60
C LYS A 10 -8.28 -4.42 -20.31
N THR A 11 -8.90 -5.60 -20.26
CA THR A 11 -10.28 -5.76 -20.70
C THR A 11 -11.21 -5.00 -19.74
N PHE A 12 -12.39 -4.64 -20.22
CA PHE A 12 -13.41 -3.99 -19.39
C PHE A 12 -13.81 -4.87 -18.18
N SER A 13 -13.90 -6.18 -18.41
CA SER A 13 -14.17 -7.17 -17.36
C SER A 13 -13.11 -7.15 -16.27
N ASN A 14 -11.81 -7.14 -16.63
CA ASN A 14 -10.71 -7.07 -15.68
C ASN A 14 -10.69 -5.77 -14.88
N ALA A 15 -11.07 -4.66 -15.51
CA ALA A 15 -11.17 -3.36 -14.82
C ALA A 15 -12.30 -3.34 -13.78
N ILE A 16 -13.45 -3.94 -14.09
CA ILE A 16 -14.56 -4.10 -13.14
C ILE A 16 -14.16 -5.02 -11.99
N ALA A 17 -13.51 -6.15 -12.28
CA ALA A 17 -13.05 -7.09 -11.27
C ALA A 17 -12.09 -6.41 -10.29
N GLU A 18 -11.17 -5.57 -10.77
CA GLU A 18 -10.23 -4.84 -9.94
C GLU A 18 -10.90 -3.79 -9.04
N VAL A 19 -11.94 -3.12 -9.53
CA VAL A 19 -12.74 -2.20 -8.69
C VAL A 19 -13.46 -2.97 -7.58
N ARG A 20 -14.04 -4.13 -7.91
CA ARG A 20 -14.70 -4.99 -6.90
C ARG A 20 -13.71 -5.47 -5.85
N GLU A 21 -12.54 -5.93 -6.26
CA GLU A 21 -11.49 -6.36 -5.35
C GLU A 21 -11.03 -5.22 -4.43
N ALA A 22 -10.88 -4.00 -4.94
CA ALA A 22 -10.58 -2.84 -4.11
C ALA A 22 -11.66 -2.58 -3.04
N VAL A 23 -12.94 -2.70 -3.40
CA VAL A 23 -14.07 -2.57 -2.47
C VAL A 23 -14.06 -3.70 -1.44
N ASP A 24 -13.79 -4.94 -1.87
CA ASP A 24 -13.72 -6.10 -0.99
C ASP A 24 -12.61 -5.95 0.05
N PHE A 25 -11.43 -5.42 -0.31
CA PHE A 25 -10.38 -5.09 0.65
C PHE A 25 -10.80 -4.05 1.68
N LEU A 26 -11.50 -3.00 1.27
CA LEU A 26 -12.02 -1.99 2.21
C LEU A 26 -12.98 -2.61 3.23
N HIS A 27 -13.91 -3.42 2.78
CA HIS A 27 -14.85 -4.13 3.67
C HIS A 27 -14.14 -5.13 4.58
N TYR A 28 -13.21 -5.90 4.03
CA TYR A 28 -12.48 -6.92 4.77
C TYR A 28 -11.70 -6.32 5.94
N TYR A 29 -10.85 -5.31 5.68
CA TYR A 29 -10.04 -4.71 6.73
C TYR A 29 -10.87 -3.88 7.73
N ALA A 30 -11.93 -3.24 7.30
CA ALA A 30 -12.87 -2.58 8.22
C ALA A 30 -13.57 -3.59 9.15
N GLY A 31 -13.95 -4.76 8.61
CA GLY A 31 -14.52 -5.86 9.41
C GLY A 31 -13.52 -6.41 10.41
N GLN A 32 -12.30 -6.73 9.96
CA GLN A 32 -11.23 -7.26 10.82
C GLN A 32 -10.93 -6.35 12.02
N VAL A 33 -10.82 -5.05 11.78
CA VAL A 33 -10.52 -4.11 12.88
C VAL A 33 -11.70 -3.99 13.85
N ARG A 34 -12.93 -3.95 13.34
CA ARG A 34 -14.13 -3.90 14.18
C ARG A 34 -14.28 -5.14 15.06
N ASP A 35 -13.96 -6.32 14.51
CA ASP A 35 -14.28 -7.59 15.15
C ASP A 35 -13.10 -8.12 16.01
N ASP A 36 -11.84 -7.81 15.65
CA ASP A 36 -10.64 -8.43 16.24
C ASP A 36 -9.74 -7.42 16.98
N PHE A 37 -9.88 -6.10 16.76
CA PHE A 37 -8.99 -5.13 17.38
C PHE A 37 -9.59 -4.59 18.68
N ASP A 38 -8.73 -4.50 19.69
CA ASP A 38 -9.00 -3.89 20.98
C ASP A 38 -7.98 -2.74 21.20
N ASN A 39 -8.48 -1.55 21.48
CA ASN A 39 -7.66 -0.38 21.74
C ASN A 39 -6.76 -0.48 22.98
N GLU A 40 -7.00 -1.44 23.87
CA GLU A 40 -6.13 -1.70 25.02
C GLU A 40 -4.89 -2.51 24.62
N THR A 41 -5.04 -3.44 23.68
CA THR A 41 -3.99 -4.39 23.25
C THR A 41 -3.34 -4.05 21.93
N HIS A 42 -4.06 -3.39 21.02
CA HIS A 42 -3.57 -3.01 19.69
C HIS A 42 -3.16 -1.52 19.66
N ARG A 43 -1.99 -1.26 19.13
CA ARG A 43 -1.45 0.09 18.95
C ARG A 43 -0.96 0.28 17.51
N PRO A 44 -1.22 1.43 16.88
CA PRO A 44 -0.66 1.72 15.56
C PRO A 44 0.87 1.75 15.62
N LEU A 45 1.51 1.30 14.53
CA LEU A 45 2.96 1.38 14.39
C LEU A 45 3.43 2.83 14.19
N GLY A 46 2.63 3.63 13.48
CA GLY A 46 2.97 4.97 13.02
C GLY A 46 3.00 5.06 11.49
N PRO A 47 3.92 5.82 10.88
CA PRO A 47 4.00 5.95 9.43
C PRO A 47 4.37 4.63 8.74
N VAL A 48 3.51 4.14 7.85
CA VAL A 48 3.70 2.92 7.05
C VAL A 48 3.84 3.28 5.58
N VAL A 49 4.86 2.74 4.93
CA VAL A 49 5.06 2.85 3.48
C VAL A 49 4.34 1.71 2.79
N CYS A 50 3.45 2.04 1.84
CA CYS A 50 2.76 1.08 0.99
C CYS A 50 3.29 1.22 -0.44
N ILE A 51 3.92 0.17 -0.96
CA ILE A 51 4.48 0.11 -2.31
C ILE A 51 3.74 -0.93 -3.12
N SER A 52 2.99 -0.49 -4.12
CA SER A 52 2.12 -1.35 -4.93
C SER A 52 2.66 -1.59 -6.35
N PRO A 53 2.30 -2.72 -6.98
CA PRO A 53 2.73 -3.07 -8.31
C PRO A 53 1.91 -2.37 -9.39
N TRP A 54 2.36 -2.52 -10.65
CA TRP A 54 1.70 -1.91 -11.82
C TRP A 54 0.53 -2.74 -12.38
N ASN A 55 0.52 -4.05 -12.15
CA ASN A 55 -0.44 -4.99 -12.78
C ASN A 55 -1.83 -4.97 -12.12
N PHE A 56 -1.92 -4.70 -10.82
CA PHE A 56 -3.17 -4.45 -10.08
C PHE A 56 -3.11 -3.07 -9.38
N PRO A 57 -3.09 -1.99 -10.18
CA PRO A 57 -2.73 -0.66 -9.69
C PRO A 57 -3.79 0.02 -8.83
N LEU A 58 -5.02 -0.49 -8.81
CA LEU A 58 -6.09 -0.01 -7.94
C LEU A 58 -6.32 -0.96 -6.77
N ALA A 59 -6.53 -2.26 -7.04
CA ALA A 59 -6.91 -3.22 -6.01
C ALA A 59 -5.83 -3.38 -4.94
N ILE A 60 -4.59 -3.74 -5.33
CA ILE A 60 -3.50 -3.93 -4.37
C ILE A 60 -3.11 -2.61 -3.70
N PHE A 61 -3.08 -1.51 -4.46
CA PHE A 61 -2.83 -0.17 -3.92
C PHE A 61 -3.85 0.18 -2.81
N THR A 62 -5.15 0.00 -3.08
CA THR A 62 -6.22 0.27 -2.11
C THR A 62 -6.15 -0.69 -0.93
N GLY A 63 -5.89 -1.98 -1.18
CA GLY A 63 -5.82 -3.00 -0.13
C GLY A 63 -4.72 -2.72 0.90
N GLN A 64 -3.51 -2.36 0.46
CA GLN A 64 -2.42 -1.98 1.36
C GLN A 64 -2.77 -0.73 2.19
N ILE A 65 -3.33 0.29 1.55
CA ILE A 65 -3.74 1.53 2.23
C ILE A 65 -4.85 1.25 3.25
N ALA A 66 -5.87 0.48 2.85
CA ALA A 66 -7.00 0.13 3.71
C ALA A 66 -6.54 -0.63 4.97
N ALA A 67 -5.67 -1.63 4.81
CA ALA A 67 -5.11 -2.39 5.93
C ALA A 67 -4.36 -1.49 6.91
N ALA A 68 -3.49 -0.63 6.41
CA ALA A 68 -2.69 0.26 7.25
C ALA A 68 -3.54 1.33 7.96
N LEU A 69 -4.47 1.97 7.24
CA LEU A 69 -5.37 2.99 7.82
C LEU A 69 -6.34 2.39 8.85
N ALA A 70 -6.93 1.23 8.56
CA ALA A 70 -7.85 0.55 9.47
C ALA A 70 -7.16 0.21 10.80
N ALA A 71 -5.89 -0.17 10.76
CA ALA A 71 -5.06 -0.41 11.96
C ALA A 71 -4.55 0.88 12.63
N GLY A 72 -5.03 2.07 12.24
CA GLY A 72 -4.72 3.36 12.87
C GLY A 72 -3.39 3.98 12.43
N ASN A 73 -2.74 3.45 11.38
CA ASN A 73 -1.47 3.98 10.90
C ASN A 73 -1.67 5.13 9.91
N SER A 74 -0.70 6.04 9.82
CA SER A 74 -0.59 6.95 8.68
C SER A 74 0.13 6.28 7.52
N VAL A 75 -0.23 6.64 6.28
CA VAL A 75 0.20 5.95 5.06
C VAL A 75 0.98 6.86 4.12
N LEU A 76 2.13 6.39 3.69
CA LEU A 76 2.93 6.94 2.61
C LEU A 76 2.76 6.01 1.39
N ALA A 77 1.82 6.36 0.52
CA ALA A 77 1.39 5.51 -0.59
C ALA A 77 2.24 5.78 -1.84
N LYS A 78 3.08 4.82 -2.21
CA LYS A 78 3.89 4.86 -3.42
C LYS A 78 3.36 3.87 -4.46
N PRO A 79 2.60 4.35 -5.46
CA PRO A 79 2.17 3.51 -6.58
C PRO A 79 3.35 3.15 -7.48
N ALA A 80 3.15 2.16 -8.33
CA ALA A 80 4.08 1.92 -9.43
C ALA A 80 4.19 3.16 -10.32
N GLU A 81 5.39 3.44 -10.81
CA GLU A 81 5.69 4.63 -11.61
C GLU A 81 4.90 4.70 -12.93
N GLN A 82 4.41 3.54 -13.39
CA GLN A 82 3.60 3.43 -14.60
C GLN A 82 2.11 3.75 -14.38
N THR A 83 1.65 3.80 -13.11
CA THR A 83 0.21 3.86 -12.78
C THR A 83 -0.19 4.97 -11.80
N PRO A 84 0.41 6.17 -11.83
CA PRO A 84 0.17 7.20 -10.83
C PRO A 84 -1.25 7.80 -10.92
N LEU A 85 -1.85 7.82 -12.11
CA LEU A 85 -3.15 8.46 -12.31
C LEU A 85 -4.30 7.70 -11.64
N ILE A 86 -4.31 6.36 -11.73
CA ILE A 86 -5.33 5.57 -11.06
C ILE A 86 -5.15 5.59 -9.55
N ALA A 87 -3.90 5.61 -9.07
CA ALA A 87 -3.60 5.78 -7.66
C ALA A 87 -4.10 7.13 -7.12
N ALA A 88 -3.87 8.22 -7.86
CA ALA A 88 -4.38 9.55 -7.50
C ALA A 88 -5.91 9.56 -7.41
N GLN A 89 -6.60 8.89 -8.35
CA GLN A 89 -8.06 8.76 -8.31
C GLN A 89 -8.50 7.96 -7.08
N GLY A 90 -7.81 6.87 -6.73
CA GLY A 90 -8.07 6.10 -5.51
C GLY A 90 -7.94 6.95 -4.25
N ILE A 91 -6.87 7.74 -4.13
CA ILE A 91 -6.68 8.67 -3.01
C ILE A 91 -7.80 9.71 -2.95
N ASN A 92 -8.18 10.31 -4.07
CA ASN A 92 -9.26 11.29 -4.10
C ASN A 92 -10.58 10.70 -3.58
N ILE A 93 -10.93 9.48 -3.98
CA ILE A 93 -12.12 8.77 -3.48
C ILE A 93 -12.04 8.54 -1.96
N LEU A 94 -10.89 8.16 -1.44
CA LEU A 94 -10.70 8.00 0.01
C LEU A 94 -10.90 9.32 0.77
N LEU A 95 -10.36 10.42 0.24
CA LEU A 95 -10.52 11.76 0.84
C LEU A 95 -11.98 12.22 0.77
N GLU A 96 -12.67 12.03 -0.36
CA GLU A 96 -14.10 12.31 -0.51
C GLU A 96 -14.97 11.47 0.45
N ALA A 97 -14.55 10.24 0.74
CA ALA A 97 -15.21 9.38 1.72
C ALA A 97 -14.91 9.75 3.19
N GLY A 98 -14.11 10.79 3.44
CA GLY A 98 -13.85 11.32 4.77
C GLY A 98 -12.53 10.87 5.42
N VAL A 99 -11.65 10.18 4.69
CA VAL A 99 -10.29 9.92 5.19
C VAL A 99 -9.56 11.25 5.36
N PRO A 100 -9.02 11.58 6.55
CA PRO A 100 -8.34 12.85 6.75
C PRO A 100 -7.10 12.98 5.85
N ALA A 101 -6.92 14.15 5.21
CA ALA A 101 -5.82 14.39 4.28
C ALA A 101 -4.42 14.23 4.91
N GLY A 102 -4.31 14.42 6.22
CA GLY A 102 -3.04 14.26 6.94
C GLY A 102 -2.58 12.82 7.17
N VAL A 103 -3.47 11.82 6.99
CA VAL A 103 -3.14 10.41 7.31
C VAL A 103 -2.79 9.56 6.09
N VAL A 104 -3.02 10.06 4.88
CA VAL A 104 -2.63 9.38 3.64
C VAL A 104 -1.96 10.35 2.69
N GLN A 105 -0.74 10.03 2.24
CA GLN A 105 0.04 10.85 1.33
C GLN A 105 0.38 10.05 0.07
N LEU A 106 0.02 10.56 -1.09
CA LEU A 106 0.39 9.99 -2.38
C LEU A 106 1.80 10.48 -2.78
N LEU A 107 2.72 9.56 -2.94
CA LEU A 107 4.13 9.84 -3.26
C LEU A 107 4.55 9.11 -4.54
N PRO A 108 4.14 9.59 -5.72
CA PRO A 108 4.52 8.98 -6.98
C PRO A 108 6.01 9.20 -7.26
N GLY A 109 6.62 8.23 -7.94
CA GLY A 109 8.01 8.32 -8.35
C GLY A 109 8.64 6.95 -8.56
N ARG A 110 9.91 6.96 -8.97
CA ARG A 110 10.65 5.74 -9.27
C ARG A 110 11.00 4.96 -8.01
N GLY A 111 11.12 3.64 -8.14
CA GLY A 111 11.49 2.75 -7.04
C GLY A 111 12.86 3.09 -6.46
N GLU A 112 13.85 3.31 -7.34
CA GLU A 112 15.25 3.57 -6.99
C GLU A 112 15.46 4.92 -6.28
N THR A 113 14.55 5.87 -6.44
CA THR A 113 14.65 7.19 -5.82
C THR A 113 13.65 7.36 -4.67
N VAL A 114 12.37 7.51 -4.99
CA VAL A 114 11.31 7.73 -3.98
C VAL A 114 11.15 6.50 -3.09
N GLY A 115 11.07 5.29 -3.66
CA GLY A 115 10.96 4.05 -2.90
C GLY A 115 12.13 3.83 -1.95
N ALA A 116 13.35 3.97 -2.45
CA ALA A 116 14.57 3.84 -1.64
C ALA A 116 14.62 4.88 -0.51
N LYS A 117 14.27 6.14 -0.81
CA LYS A 117 14.25 7.22 0.19
C LYS A 117 13.23 6.95 1.30
N LEU A 118 12.02 6.54 0.93
CA LEU A 118 10.96 6.23 1.90
C LEU A 118 11.36 5.07 2.81
N THR A 119 11.86 3.98 2.24
CA THR A 119 12.20 2.79 3.01
C THR A 119 13.48 2.92 3.83
N SER A 120 14.31 3.92 3.56
CA SER A 120 15.50 4.25 4.36
C SER A 120 15.25 5.27 5.48
N ASP A 121 14.10 5.94 5.49
CA ASP A 121 13.80 6.98 6.49
C ASP A 121 13.45 6.36 7.85
N ASN A 122 14.16 6.78 8.91
CA ASN A 122 14.00 6.25 10.26
C ASN A 122 12.63 6.54 10.90
N ARG A 123 11.85 7.45 10.36
CA ARG A 123 10.49 7.75 10.83
C ARG A 123 9.49 6.72 10.36
N VAL A 124 9.78 5.98 9.29
CA VAL A 124 8.94 4.90 8.79
C VAL A 124 8.98 3.72 9.75
N ARG A 125 7.81 3.25 10.17
CA ARG A 125 7.62 2.21 11.17
C ARG A 125 7.18 0.86 10.63
N GLY A 126 6.82 0.80 9.35
CA GLY A 126 6.46 -0.43 8.66
C GLY A 126 6.50 -0.26 7.15
N VAL A 127 6.68 -1.34 6.43
CA VAL A 127 6.67 -1.36 4.97
C VAL A 127 5.78 -2.50 4.49
N MET A 128 4.84 -2.18 3.62
CA MET A 128 4.04 -3.13 2.84
C MET A 128 4.48 -3.04 1.39
N PHE A 129 4.84 -4.16 0.81
CA PHE A 129 5.35 -4.24 -0.55
C PHE A 129 4.69 -5.39 -1.31
N THR A 130 4.25 -5.12 -2.52
CA THR A 130 3.86 -6.15 -3.49
C THR A 130 4.60 -5.90 -4.80
N GLY A 131 5.31 -6.91 -5.29
CA GLY A 131 6.12 -6.79 -6.50
C GLY A 131 7.09 -7.94 -6.70
N SER A 132 8.25 -7.67 -7.30
CA SER A 132 9.24 -8.69 -7.59
C SER A 132 9.97 -9.20 -6.33
N THR A 133 10.36 -10.47 -6.36
CA THR A 133 11.15 -11.10 -5.30
C THR A 133 12.51 -10.43 -5.11
N GLU A 134 13.11 -9.92 -6.18
CA GLU A 134 14.39 -9.19 -6.12
C GLU A 134 14.28 -7.92 -5.27
N VAL A 135 13.24 -7.10 -5.53
CA VAL A 135 13.01 -5.87 -4.79
C VAL A 135 12.65 -6.18 -3.33
N ALA A 136 11.81 -7.20 -3.08
CA ALA A 136 11.50 -7.64 -1.71
C ALA A 136 12.76 -8.03 -0.93
N SER A 137 13.67 -8.78 -1.55
CA SER A 137 14.96 -9.18 -0.95
C SER A 137 15.87 -7.96 -0.68
N LEU A 138 15.85 -6.97 -1.55
CA LEU A 138 16.58 -5.72 -1.33
C LEU A 138 16.00 -4.94 -0.14
N LEU A 139 14.68 -4.79 -0.10
CA LEU A 139 13.98 -4.15 1.01
C LEU A 139 14.25 -4.86 2.34
N GLN A 140 14.17 -6.18 2.35
CA GLN A 140 14.45 -6.99 3.53
C GLN A 140 15.85 -6.72 4.09
N ARG A 141 16.88 -6.71 3.22
CA ARG A 141 18.25 -6.41 3.63
C ARG A 141 18.41 -5.00 4.19
N ASN A 142 17.78 -4.02 3.56
CA ASN A 142 17.88 -2.62 3.97
C ASN A 142 17.14 -2.32 5.27
N ILE A 143 16.04 -3.02 5.54
CA ILE A 143 15.19 -2.81 6.70
C ILE A 143 15.64 -3.65 7.89
N ALA A 144 16.23 -4.83 7.67
CA ALA A 144 16.61 -5.78 8.72
C ALA A 144 17.56 -5.19 9.79
N THR A 145 18.35 -4.20 9.43
CA THR A 145 19.28 -3.50 10.36
C THR A 145 18.63 -2.35 11.11
N ARG A 146 17.39 -2.01 10.79
CA ARG A 146 16.66 -0.89 11.41
C ARG A 146 15.87 -1.38 12.61
N LEU A 147 16.31 -0.99 13.77
CA LEU A 147 15.66 -1.33 15.04
C LEU A 147 14.92 -0.12 15.61
N ASP A 148 13.79 -0.37 16.24
CA ASP A 148 13.09 0.64 17.05
C ASP A 148 13.80 0.85 18.41
N ALA A 149 13.24 1.75 19.24
CA ALA A 149 13.79 2.02 20.56
C ALA A 149 13.78 0.81 21.51
N GLN A 150 13.01 -0.23 21.18
CA GLN A 150 12.91 -1.49 21.93
C GLN A 150 13.77 -2.60 21.31
N GLY A 151 14.59 -2.30 20.30
CA GLY A 151 15.44 -3.27 19.60
C GLY A 151 14.69 -4.18 18.63
N ARG A 152 13.45 -3.87 18.25
CA ARG A 152 12.65 -4.67 17.32
C ARG A 152 12.89 -4.19 15.88
N PRO A 153 13.00 -5.11 14.90
CA PRO A 153 13.16 -4.74 13.51
C PRO A 153 11.90 -4.07 12.95
N THR A 154 12.08 -3.16 11.99
CA THR A 154 10.97 -2.57 11.23
C THR A 154 10.21 -3.65 10.48
N PRO A 155 8.89 -3.84 10.69
CA PRO A 155 8.11 -4.85 9.99
C PRO A 155 8.11 -4.66 8.47
N LEU A 156 8.31 -5.74 7.74
CA LEU A 156 8.12 -5.83 6.30
C LEU A 156 7.08 -6.90 5.98
N ILE A 157 5.98 -6.51 5.36
CA ILE A 157 5.02 -7.41 4.75
C ILE A 157 5.30 -7.38 3.25
N ALA A 158 5.78 -8.48 2.68
CA ALA A 158 6.14 -8.57 1.28
C ALA A 158 5.39 -9.72 0.60
N GLU A 159 4.60 -9.39 -0.39
CA GLU A 159 3.92 -10.35 -1.27
C GLU A 159 4.62 -10.37 -2.62
N THR A 160 5.16 -11.52 -2.99
CA THR A 160 5.97 -11.69 -4.20
C THR A 160 5.64 -12.99 -4.90
N GLY A 161 6.09 -13.14 -6.15
CA GLY A 161 6.04 -14.41 -6.86
C GLY A 161 4.66 -14.77 -7.40
N GLY A 162 3.75 -13.82 -7.56
CA GLY A 162 2.51 -14.04 -8.28
C GLY A 162 2.82 -14.55 -9.69
N MET A 163 2.36 -15.76 -10.02
CA MET A 163 2.44 -16.30 -11.37
C MET A 163 1.49 -15.53 -12.27
N ASN A 164 1.98 -14.44 -12.85
CA ASN A 164 1.36 -13.83 -14.01
C ASN A 164 2.12 -14.30 -15.25
N ALA A 165 1.51 -15.25 -15.94
CA ALA A 165 1.89 -15.56 -17.30
C ALA A 165 1.61 -14.37 -18.22
#